data_ac67063163636593cbdeb756b5b24913
#
_entry.id   ac67063163636593cbdeb756b5b24913
#
_cell.length_a   1.000
_cell.length_b   1.000
_cell.length_c   1.000
_cell.angle_alpha   90.00
_cell.angle_beta   90.00
_cell.angle_gamma   90.00
#
_symmetry.space_group_name_H-M   'P 1'
#
loop_
_entity.id
_entity.type
_entity.pdbx_description
1 polymer ?
#
loop_
_entity_poly.entity_id
_entity_poly.type
_entity_poly.pdbx_seq_one_letter_code
_entity_poly.pdbx_strand_id
1 'polypeptide(L)'
;YGLVRGKKPLTRAIASIEENPGPVMFSIIDAELRQTLERACNRLHIPCMSVLDPFVTTMGAYLNAEISGKPGSQHEMDTDYFKRIAALNYTIRHDDGQSQGDLDDADIILTGVSRTSKTPTCMYLANRGIKAANVPLVPGIDPPNELISATRPLIVGLTTSTERLMQIRKNRLLSM
;
A
#
# COMPACT_ATOMS: atom_id res chain seq x y z
N TYR A 1 -8.17 -1.15 -27.64
CA TYR A 1 -9.16 -1.09 -26.54
C TYR A 1 -8.44 -1.19 -25.21
N GLY A 2 -8.61 -0.17 -24.37
CA GLY A 2 -8.10 -0.18 -22.99
C GLY A 2 -9.12 -0.78 -22.01
N LEU A 3 -8.64 -1.53 -21.00
CA LEU A 3 -9.41 -1.94 -19.83
C LEU A 3 -10.71 -2.75 -20.12
N VAL A 4 -10.60 -3.83 -20.87
CA VAL A 4 -11.70 -4.79 -21.04
C VAL A 4 -11.84 -5.64 -19.75
N ARG A 5 -12.60 -5.14 -18.77
CA ARG A 5 -12.80 -5.78 -17.46
C ARG A 5 -14.20 -6.39 -17.26
N GLY A 6 -14.94 -6.68 -18.34
CA GLY A 6 -16.27 -7.24 -18.22
C GLY A 6 -16.93 -7.50 -19.57
N LYS A 7 -18.11 -8.13 -19.52
CA LYS A 7 -18.84 -8.57 -20.74
C LYS A 7 -19.20 -7.43 -21.68
N LYS A 8 -19.70 -6.29 -21.19
CA LYS A 8 -20.08 -5.14 -22.04
C LYS A 8 -18.92 -4.52 -22.82
N PRO A 9 -17.76 -4.18 -22.21
CA PRO A 9 -16.58 -3.74 -22.96
C PRO A 9 -16.07 -4.78 -23.95
N LEU A 10 -16.10 -6.07 -23.60
CA LEU A 10 -15.69 -7.15 -24.47
C LEU A 10 -16.59 -7.24 -25.72
N THR A 11 -17.90 -7.16 -25.55
CA THR A 11 -18.86 -7.18 -26.69
C THR A 11 -18.57 -6.04 -27.67
N ARG A 12 -18.29 -4.81 -27.17
CA ARG A 12 -17.92 -3.68 -28.03
C ARG A 12 -16.59 -3.92 -28.77
N ALA A 13 -15.60 -4.51 -28.07
CA ALA A 13 -14.33 -4.83 -28.71
C ALA A 13 -14.51 -5.87 -29.81
N ILE A 14 -15.29 -6.92 -29.58
CA ILE A 14 -15.62 -7.94 -30.60
C ILE A 14 -16.33 -7.32 -31.79
N ALA A 15 -17.34 -6.47 -31.58
CA ALA A 15 -18.04 -5.78 -32.67
C ALA A 15 -17.10 -4.95 -33.55
N SER A 16 -16.15 -4.23 -32.92
CA SER A 16 -15.15 -3.47 -33.69
C SER A 16 -14.15 -4.37 -34.43
N ILE A 17 -13.83 -5.56 -33.90
CA ILE A 17 -13.00 -6.55 -34.59
C ILE A 17 -13.78 -7.14 -35.80
N GLU A 18 -15.09 -7.34 -35.66
CA GLU A 18 -15.97 -7.82 -36.76
C GLU A 18 -16.06 -6.80 -37.88
N GLU A 19 -16.12 -5.49 -37.54
CA GLU A 19 -16.13 -4.40 -38.53
C GLU A 19 -14.78 -4.25 -39.28
N ASN A 20 -13.67 -4.48 -38.56
CA ASN A 20 -12.31 -4.34 -39.09
C ASN A 20 -11.46 -5.55 -38.70
N PRO A 21 -11.58 -6.70 -39.37
CA PRO A 21 -10.85 -7.90 -39.04
C PRO A 21 -9.32 -7.73 -39.18
N GLY A 22 -8.58 -8.17 -38.17
CA GLY A 22 -7.13 -8.14 -38.14
C GLY A 22 -6.56 -8.95 -36.98
N PRO A 23 -5.24 -9.16 -36.91
CA PRO A 23 -4.61 -9.88 -35.80
C PRO A 23 -4.94 -9.23 -34.45
N VAL A 24 -5.36 -10.06 -33.48
CA VAL A 24 -5.74 -9.60 -32.13
C VAL A 24 -4.69 -10.03 -31.11
N MET A 25 -4.14 -9.07 -30.37
CA MET A 25 -3.28 -9.32 -29.21
C MET A 25 -4.02 -8.82 -27.96
N PHE A 26 -4.04 -9.62 -26.90
CA PHE A 26 -4.76 -9.28 -25.68
C PHE A 26 -3.99 -9.61 -24.42
N SER A 27 -4.37 -8.96 -23.30
CA SER A 27 -3.83 -9.18 -21.94
C SER A 27 -4.94 -9.50 -20.92
N ILE A 28 -6.03 -10.14 -21.36
CA ILE A 28 -7.17 -10.51 -20.52
C ILE A 28 -6.78 -11.73 -19.69
N ILE A 29 -6.85 -11.62 -18.35
CA ILE A 29 -6.54 -12.70 -17.41
C ILE A 29 -7.77 -13.56 -17.13
N ASP A 30 -8.97 -12.95 -17.09
CA ASP A 30 -10.22 -13.65 -16.85
C ASP A 30 -10.49 -14.71 -17.92
N ALA A 31 -10.64 -15.97 -17.48
CA ALA A 31 -10.76 -17.12 -18.38
C ALA A 31 -12.04 -17.10 -19.22
N GLU A 32 -13.18 -16.64 -18.68
CA GLU A 32 -14.46 -16.58 -19.41
C GLU A 32 -14.42 -15.52 -20.51
N LEU A 33 -13.91 -14.34 -20.19
CA LEU A 33 -13.75 -13.24 -21.15
C LEU A 33 -12.76 -13.61 -22.26
N ARG A 34 -11.66 -14.25 -21.90
CA ARG A 34 -10.65 -14.73 -22.84
C ARG A 34 -11.23 -15.74 -23.82
N GLN A 35 -11.87 -16.79 -23.33
CA GLN A 35 -12.50 -17.81 -24.19
C GLN A 35 -13.53 -17.20 -25.13
N THR A 36 -14.28 -16.20 -24.67
CA THR A 36 -15.28 -15.50 -25.50
C THR A 36 -14.60 -14.75 -26.63
N LEU A 37 -13.48 -14.05 -26.36
CA LEU A 37 -12.71 -13.36 -27.39
C LEU A 37 -12.09 -14.33 -28.38
N GLU A 38 -11.45 -15.39 -27.91
CA GLU A 38 -10.81 -16.44 -28.74
C GLU A 38 -11.82 -17.11 -29.67
N ARG A 39 -13.01 -17.44 -29.18
CA ARG A 39 -14.09 -17.99 -30.03
C ARG A 39 -14.53 -17.02 -31.11
N ALA A 40 -14.64 -15.73 -30.81
CA ALA A 40 -14.98 -14.71 -31.79
C ALA A 40 -13.89 -14.58 -32.87
N CYS A 41 -12.62 -14.54 -32.48
CA CYS A 41 -11.51 -14.49 -33.43
C CYS A 41 -11.41 -15.76 -34.31
N ASN A 42 -11.61 -16.93 -33.71
CA ASN A 42 -11.64 -18.21 -34.44
C ASN A 42 -12.78 -18.24 -35.48
N ARG A 43 -13.97 -17.73 -35.16
CA ARG A 43 -15.09 -17.63 -36.09
C ARG A 43 -14.77 -16.72 -37.30
N LEU A 44 -13.96 -15.69 -37.04
CA LEU A 44 -13.51 -14.74 -38.08
C LEU A 44 -12.26 -15.20 -38.84
N HIS A 45 -11.68 -16.35 -38.45
CA HIS A 45 -10.43 -16.90 -38.97
C HIS A 45 -9.25 -15.91 -38.87
N ILE A 46 -9.21 -15.11 -37.80
CA ILE A 46 -8.12 -14.17 -37.53
C ILE A 46 -7.19 -14.66 -36.41
N PRO A 47 -5.87 -14.36 -36.48
CA PRO A 47 -4.93 -14.70 -35.42
C PRO A 47 -5.29 -14.01 -34.10
N CYS A 48 -5.26 -14.76 -33.00
CA CYS A 48 -5.55 -14.26 -31.67
C CYS A 48 -4.51 -14.79 -30.67
N MET A 49 -3.85 -13.91 -29.93
CA MET A 49 -2.75 -14.31 -29.06
C MET A 49 -2.80 -13.54 -27.72
N SER A 50 -2.67 -14.29 -26.61
CA SER A 50 -2.41 -13.71 -25.30
C SER A 50 -0.95 -13.26 -25.17
N VAL A 51 -0.75 -12.01 -24.76
CA VAL A 51 0.60 -11.46 -24.54
C VAL A 51 1.16 -11.92 -23.19
N LEU A 52 0.29 -12.16 -22.19
CA LEU A 52 0.71 -12.46 -20.82
C LEU A 52 0.92 -13.95 -20.56
N ASP A 53 0.16 -14.84 -21.22
CA ASP A 53 0.20 -16.27 -20.91
C ASP A 53 1.58 -16.91 -21.02
N PRO A 54 2.38 -16.68 -22.08
CA PRO A 54 3.71 -17.25 -22.16
C PRO A 54 4.61 -16.82 -21.01
N PHE A 55 4.54 -15.52 -20.63
CA PHE A 55 5.32 -14.99 -19.54
C PHE A 55 4.85 -15.54 -18.19
N VAL A 56 3.54 -15.49 -17.90
CA VAL A 56 2.98 -15.95 -16.63
C VAL A 56 3.21 -17.44 -16.42
N THR A 57 3.06 -18.25 -17.47
CA THR A 57 3.33 -19.69 -17.42
C THR A 57 4.80 -19.97 -17.13
N THR A 58 5.72 -19.31 -17.84
CA THR A 58 7.16 -19.47 -17.64
C THR A 58 7.58 -19.06 -16.22
N MET A 59 7.09 -17.93 -15.73
CA MET A 59 7.39 -17.45 -14.38
C MET A 59 6.77 -18.33 -13.30
N GLY A 60 5.54 -18.81 -13.50
CA GLY A 60 4.90 -19.75 -12.59
C GLY A 60 5.71 -21.04 -12.43
N ALA A 61 6.17 -21.60 -13.54
CA ALA A 61 7.03 -22.78 -13.53
C ALA A 61 8.39 -22.51 -12.85
N TYR A 62 9.03 -21.38 -13.15
CA TYR A 62 10.31 -20.99 -12.55
C TYR A 62 10.22 -20.76 -11.03
N LEU A 63 9.16 -20.11 -10.57
CA LEU A 63 8.94 -19.80 -9.15
C LEU A 63 8.26 -20.94 -8.38
N ASN A 64 7.90 -22.06 -9.05
CA ASN A 64 7.10 -23.15 -8.48
C ASN A 64 5.82 -22.62 -7.77
N ALA A 65 5.14 -21.66 -8.40
CA ALA A 65 3.97 -20.97 -7.87
C ALA A 65 2.74 -21.25 -8.73
N GLU A 66 1.59 -21.44 -8.08
CA GLU A 66 0.32 -21.57 -8.78
C GLU A 66 -0.13 -20.23 -9.38
N ILE A 67 -0.59 -20.28 -10.64
CA ILE A 67 -1.13 -19.14 -11.34
C ILE A 67 -2.57 -18.92 -10.85
N SER A 68 -2.82 -17.85 -10.12
CA SER A 68 -4.15 -17.56 -9.53
C SER A 68 -5.24 -17.31 -10.57
N GLY A 69 -4.88 -16.85 -11.76
CA GLY A 69 -5.82 -16.50 -12.83
C GLY A 69 -6.84 -15.41 -12.47
N LYS A 70 -6.71 -14.78 -11.31
CA LYS A 70 -7.64 -13.75 -10.82
C LYS A 70 -7.16 -12.35 -11.24
N PRO A 71 -7.98 -11.58 -12.00
CA PRO A 71 -7.66 -10.20 -12.32
C PRO A 71 -7.62 -9.35 -11.04
N GLY A 72 -6.60 -8.51 -10.89
CA GLY A 72 -6.53 -7.53 -9.80
C GLY A 72 -6.12 -8.06 -8.44
N SER A 73 -5.65 -9.30 -8.32
CA SER A 73 -5.15 -9.86 -7.05
C SER A 73 -3.97 -9.08 -6.44
N GLN A 74 -3.30 -8.24 -7.22
CA GLN A 74 -2.31 -7.27 -6.72
C GLN A 74 -2.93 -6.18 -5.82
N HIS A 75 -4.23 -5.99 -5.90
CA HIS A 75 -4.99 -4.94 -5.21
C HIS A 75 -6.21 -5.53 -4.51
N GLU A 76 -6.13 -6.76 -4.03
CA GLU A 76 -7.15 -7.25 -3.10
C GLU A 76 -7.13 -6.32 -1.89
N MET A 77 -8.17 -5.48 -1.79
CA MET A 77 -8.45 -4.68 -0.60
C MET A 77 -8.97 -5.62 0.48
N ASP A 78 -8.04 -6.41 1.02
CA ASP A 78 -8.31 -7.31 2.13
C ASP A 78 -8.38 -6.55 3.47
N THR A 79 -8.71 -7.27 4.52
CA THR A 79 -8.77 -6.72 5.88
C THR A 79 -7.45 -6.08 6.29
N ASP A 80 -6.31 -6.61 5.83
CA ASP A 80 -4.99 -6.10 6.15
C ASP A 80 -4.67 -4.79 5.42
N TYR A 81 -5.17 -4.62 4.19
CA TYR A 81 -5.11 -3.35 3.50
C TYR A 81 -5.85 -2.25 4.28
N PHE A 82 -7.11 -2.51 4.69
CA PHE A 82 -7.88 -1.52 5.45
C PHE A 82 -7.27 -1.22 6.83
N LYS A 83 -6.71 -2.22 7.50
CA LYS A 83 -5.96 -2.01 8.75
C LYS A 83 -4.75 -1.09 8.53
N ARG A 84 -3.99 -1.30 7.47
CA ARG A 84 -2.85 -0.43 7.13
C ARG A 84 -3.28 1.01 6.85
N ILE A 85 -4.34 1.20 6.06
CA ILE A 85 -4.88 2.54 5.78
C ILE A 85 -5.39 3.21 7.06
N ALA A 86 -6.10 2.49 7.92
CA ALA A 86 -6.56 3.01 9.20
C ALA A 86 -5.38 3.41 10.12
N ALA A 87 -4.34 2.58 10.19
CA ALA A 87 -3.13 2.86 10.95
C ALA A 87 -2.35 4.07 10.41
N LEU A 88 -2.21 4.20 9.09
CA LEU A 88 -1.58 5.35 8.45
C LEU A 88 -2.35 6.65 8.73
N ASN A 89 -3.67 6.64 8.56
CA ASN A 89 -4.52 7.80 8.87
C ASN A 89 -4.45 8.20 10.34
N TYR A 90 -4.41 7.22 11.24
CA TYR A 90 -4.23 7.46 12.67
C TYR A 90 -2.87 8.12 12.93
N THR A 91 -1.79 7.53 12.43
CA THR A 91 -0.41 8.00 12.65
C THR A 91 -0.17 9.40 12.10
N ILE A 92 -0.69 9.73 10.91
CA ILE A 92 -0.57 11.08 10.34
C ILE A 92 -1.25 12.13 11.23
N ARG A 93 -2.42 11.81 11.80
CA ARG A 93 -3.13 12.75 12.70
C ARG A 93 -2.44 12.91 14.05
N HIS A 94 -1.67 11.90 14.49
CA HIS A 94 -1.00 11.89 15.80
C HIS A 94 0.52 12.05 15.66
N ASP A 95 0.99 12.79 14.64
CA ASP A 95 2.40 13.12 14.49
C ASP A 95 2.72 14.48 15.14
N ASP A 96 3.88 14.56 15.80
CA ASP A 96 4.39 15.74 16.50
C ASP A 96 3.39 16.41 17.48
N GLY A 97 2.52 15.62 18.12
CA GLY A 97 1.58 16.10 19.13
C GLY A 97 0.43 16.95 18.59
N GLN A 98 0.15 16.91 17.27
CA GLN A 98 -0.92 17.72 16.64
C GLN A 98 -2.33 17.34 17.12
N SER A 99 -2.55 16.08 17.47
CA SER A 99 -3.80 15.63 18.11
C SER A 99 -3.45 14.78 19.31
N GLN A 100 -3.90 15.15 20.48
CA GLN A 100 -3.68 14.44 21.73
C GLN A 100 -4.94 13.71 22.22
N GLY A 101 -6.11 14.03 21.69
CA GLY A 101 -7.32 13.22 21.89
C GLY A 101 -7.11 11.83 21.30
N ASP A 102 -7.65 10.80 21.87
CA ASP A 102 -7.65 9.43 21.37
C ASP A 102 -6.28 8.69 21.41
N LEU A 103 -5.32 9.11 22.27
CA LEU A 103 -4.06 8.39 22.45
C LEU A 103 -4.27 6.94 22.93
N ASP A 104 -5.34 6.65 23.65
CA ASP A 104 -5.71 5.29 24.06
C ASP A 104 -6.13 4.38 22.89
N ASP A 105 -6.41 4.94 21.71
CA ASP A 105 -6.70 4.16 20.49
C ASP A 105 -5.44 3.74 19.74
N ALA A 106 -4.25 4.18 20.18
CA ALA A 106 -2.99 3.70 19.66
C ALA A 106 -2.72 2.26 20.06
N ASP A 107 -1.97 1.53 19.24
CA ASP A 107 -1.32 0.28 19.64
C ASP A 107 0.02 0.60 20.34
N ILE A 108 0.70 1.67 19.89
CA ILE A 108 2.00 2.10 20.43
C ILE A 108 2.11 3.63 20.41
N ILE A 109 2.70 4.19 21.47
CA ILE A 109 3.07 5.61 21.54
C ILE A 109 4.60 5.69 21.61
N LEU A 110 5.20 6.35 20.62
CA LEU A 110 6.61 6.69 20.65
C LEU A 110 6.80 8.07 21.25
N THR A 111 7.55 8.15 22.33
CA THR A 111 7.85 9.40 23.03
C THR A 111 9.36 9.65 23.09
N GLY A 112 9.76 10.87 23.36
CA GLY A 112 11.18 11.26 23.49
C GLY A 112 11.48 12.63 22.86
N VAL A 113 12.70 13.10 23.06
CA VAL A 113 13.14 14.39 22.55
C VAL A 113 13.13 14.44 21.01
N SER A 114 13.12 15.64 20.46
CA SER A 114 13.20 15.81 18.98
C SER A 114 14.46 15.15 18.42
N ARG A 115 14.38 14.59 17.21
CA ARG A 115 15.48 13.95 16.48
C ARG A 115 15.88 12.55 16.97
N THR A 116 14.97 11.83 17.58
CA THR A 116 15.14 10.40 17.95
C THR A 116 14.45 9.45 16.96
N SER A 117 14.15 9.90 15.75
CA SER A 117 13.53 9.10 14.68
C SER A 117 12.11 8.62 14.98
N LYS A 118 11.35 9.33 15.84
CA LYS A 118 9.97 8.95 16.17
C LYS A 118 9.06 8.89 14.93
N THR A 119 8.92 10.01 14.19
CA THR A 119 8.07 10.08 13.00
C THR A 119 8.33 8.96 11.98
N PRO A 120 9.58 8.72 11.49
CA PRO A 120 9.82 7.65 10.53
C PRO A 120 9.52 6.26 11.12
N THR A 121 9.75 6.05 12.42
CA THR A 121 9.41 4.78 13.07
C THR A 121 7.89 4.59 13.17
N CYS A 122 7.12 5.63 13.51
CA CYS A 122 5.66 5.59 13.50
C CYS A 122 5.12 5.25 12.10
N MET A 123 5.64 5.88 11.06
CA MET A 123 5.25 5.60 9.68
C MET A 123 5.59 4.17 9.25
N TYR A 124 6.74 3.63 9.68
CA TYR A 124 7.12 2.25 9.43
C TYR A 124 6.16 1.25 10.10
N LEU A 125 5.77 1.51 11.35
CA LEU A 125 4.79 0.69 12.09
C LEU A 125 3.40 0.78 11.44
N ALA A 126 2.96 1.98 11.04
CA ALA A 126 1.68 2.18 10.39
C ALA A 126 1.55 1.42 9.07
N ASN A 127 2.64 1.34 8.28
CA ASN A 127 2.68 0.50 7.08
C ASN A 127 2.52 -1.00 7.35
N ARG A 128 2.63 -1.44 8.61
CA ARG A 128 2.36 -2.80 9.09
C ARG A 128 0.99 -2.94 9.77
N GLY A 129 0.17 -1.90 9.70
CA GLY A 129 -1.17 -1.90 10.28
C GLY A 129 -1.20 -1.62 11.80
N ILE A 130 -0.09 -1.12 12.37
CA ILE A 130 0.04 -0.76 13.79
C ILE A 130 -0.21 0.74 13.94
N LYS A 131 -1.22 1.12 14.70
CA LYS A 131 -1.52 2.53 15.00
C LYS A 131 -0.46 3.10 15.93
N ALA A 132 0.38 3.97 15.43
CA ALA A 132 1.47 4.57 16.19
C ALA A 132 1.25 6.08 16.36
N ALA A 133 1.38 6.57 17.59
CA ALA A 133 1.36 8.00 17.89
C ALA A 133 2.78 8.50 18.21
N ASN A 134 3.10 9.73 17.79
CA ASN A 134 4.35 10.41 18.10
C ASN A 134 4.09 11.57 19.06
N VAL A 135 4.50 11.39 20.30
CA VAL A 135 4.38 12.43 21.36
C VAL A 135 5.78 12.94 21.72
N PRO A 136 6.15 14.17 21.28
CA PRO A 136 7.45 14.73 21.60
C PRO A 136 7.54 15.15 23.08
N LEU A 137 8.69 14.90 23.71
CA LEU A 137 9.03 15.45 25.01
C LEU A 137 9.92 16.70 24.83
N VAL A 138 9.52 17.78 25.48
CA VAL A 138 10.27 19.04 25.48
C VAL A 138 10.90 19.24 26.84
N PRO A 139 12.21 19.42 26.96
CA PRO A 139 12.86 19.64 28.24
C PRO A 139 12.26 20.84 28.98
N GLY A 140 11.90 20.65 30.26
CA GLY A 140 11.29 21.70 31.09
C GLY A 140 9.79 21.88 30.91
N ILE A 141 9.13 21.06 30.08
CA ILE A 141 7.66 21.03 29.93
C ILE A 141 7.19 19.63 30.34
N ASP A 142 6.17 19.59 31.18
CA ASP A 142 5.56 18.33 31.60
C ASP A 142 4.96 17.59 30.41
N PRO A 143 5.00 16.25 30.41
CA PRO A 143 4.32 15.45 29.41
C PRO A 143 2.81 15.76 29.36
N PRO A 144 2.16 15.64 28.19
CA PRO A 144 0.71 15.81 28.11
C PRO A 144 -0.03 14.84 29.02
N ASN A 145 -1.12 15.31 29.64
CA ASN A 145 -1.93 14.49 30.55
C ASN A 145 -2.46 13.23 29.85
N GLU A 146 -2.78 13.32 28.58
CA GLU A 146 -3.26 12.22 27.75
C GLU A 146 -2.20 11.09 27.62
N LEU A 147 -0.89 11.46 27.58
CA LEU A 147 0.18 10.47 27.59
C LEU A 147 0.30 9.80 28.98
N ILE A 148 0.13 10.57 30.06
CA ILE A 148 0.23 10.04 31.44
C ILE A 148 -0.95 9.14 31.76
N SER A 149 -2.15 9.47 31.27
CA SER A 149 -3.39 8.72 31.51
C SER A 149 -3.60 7.55 30.56
N ALA A 150 -2.80 7.43 29.48
CA ALA A 150 -2.92 6.34 28.52
C ALA A 150 -2.64 4.98 29.18
N THR A 151 -3.57 4.05 29.04
CA THR A 151 -3.53 2.73 29.73
C THR A 151 -3.44 1.55 28.76
N ARG A 152 -3.91 1.71 27.53
CA ARG A 152 -3.98 0.64 26.53
C ARG A 152 -2.71 0.50 25.69
N PRO A 153 -2.14 1.62 25.17
CA PRO A 153 -1.02 1.54 24.26
C PRO A 153 0.29 1.19 24.96
N LEU A 154 1.19 0.53 24.21
CA LEU A 154 2.57 0.38 24.66
C LEU A 154 3.30 1.71 24.52
N ILE A 155 3.80 2.27 25.62
CA ILE A 155 4.57 3.52 25.60
C ILE A 155 6.06 3.19 25.51
N VAL A 156 6.72 3.71 24.47
CA VAL A 156 8.15 3.48 24.20
C VAL A 156 8.91 4.80 24.11
N GLY A 157 9.86 5.00 25.02
CA GLY A 157 10.77 6.14 25.01
C GLY A 157 11.95 5.93 24.06
N LEU A 158 12.10 6.81 23.07
CA LEU A 158 13.25 6.81 22.17
C LEU A 158 14.29 7.81 22.64
N THR A 159 15.52 7.31 22.88
CA THR A 159 16.66 8.11 23.32
C THR A 159 17.77 8.09 22.28
N THR A 160 18.71 9.03 22.40
CA THR A 160 19.95 9.06 21.62
C THR A 160 21.06 9.69 22.45
N SER A 161 22.33 9.44 22.10
CA SER A 161 23.43 10.07 22.82
C SER A 161 23.45 11.60 22.60
N THR A 162 23.94 12.31 23.59
CA THR A 162 24.04 13.78 23.56
C THR A 162 24.90 14.26 22.39
N GLU A 163 26.00 13.55 22.12
CA GLU A 163 26.90 13.89 21.00
C GLU A 163 26.18 13.77 19.66
N ARG A 164 25.43 12.68 19.43
CA ARG A 164 24.66 12.47 18.21
C ARG A 164 23.57 13.52 18.06
N LEU A 165 22.88 13.89 19.15
CA LEU A 165 21.86 14.92 19.14
C LEU A 165 22.42 16.28 18.74
N MET A 166 23.58 16.65 19.30
CA MET A 166 24.29 17.88 18.96
C MET A 166 24.75 17.91 17.50
N GLN A 167 25.28 16.79 17.00
CA GLN A 167 25.71 16.66 15.61
C GLN A 167 24.55 16.83 14.63
N ILE A 168 23.41 16.19 14.87
CA ILE A 168 22.22 16.29 14.03
C ILE A 168 21.66 17.72 14.02
N ARG A 169 21.62 18.39 15.18
CA ARG A 169 21.15 19.78 15.28
C ARG A 169 22.09 20.75 14.57
N LYS A 170 23.39 20.55 14.68
CA LYS A 170 24.43 21.37 14.01
C LYS A 170 24.35 21.26 12.49
N ASN A 171 24.19 20.04 11.96
CA ASN A 171 24.09 19.81 10.52
C ASN A 171 22.84 20.48 9.91
N ARG A 172 21.74 20.58 10.65
CA ARG A 172 20.52 21.27 10.17
C ARG A 172 20.68 22.79 10.09
N LEU A 173 21.43 23.39 11.03
CA LEU A 173 21.72 24.83 10.99
C LEU A 173 22.63 25.20 9.82
N LEU A 174 23.43 24.26 9.31
CA LEU A 174 24.30 24.45 8.16
C LEU A 174 23.61 24.20 6.81
N SER A 175 22.39 23.59 6.82
CA SER A 175 21.62 23.29 5.61
C SER A 175 20.45 24.26 5.37
N MET A 176 20.30 25.26 6.21
CA MET A 176 19.36 26.38 6.05
C MET A 176 20.13 27.62 5.56
#